data_45755002b122969f516673a5e6adb12a
#
_entry.id   45755002b122969f516673a5e6adb12a
#
_cell.length_a   1.000
_cell.length_b   1.000
_cell.length_c   1.000
_cell.angle_alpha   90.00
_cell.angle_beta   90.00
_cell.angle_gamma   90.00
#
_symmetry.space_group_name_H-M   'P 1'
#
loop_
_entity.id
_entity.type
_entity.pdbx_description
1 polymer ?
#
loop_
_entity_poly.entity_id
_entity_poly.type
_entity_poly.pdbx_seq_one_letter_code
_entity_poly.pdbx_strand_id
1 'polypeptide(L)'
;LDNLTSGVMVLDKNGVVLSTNPGATRVLRAPLAAYEGQRLVDVPGLAEFGQAVQQQFDDFEVERLQHGLDHWQHAFELHTSGEGLSQDAVNIVARGAQLPGEARLLVFDDISEIVSAQRAQAWGEVARRLAHEIKNPLTPIQLSAERLEMKLSGKVAPAEEAILVKSVRTIVDQVDAMKRLVNEFRDYARLPAADLKAVDLNALVSDVLQLYAAENAPIALRCELDERCPPIRADAQQIRQVIHNLLQNAQDAAEAAAHG
;
A
#
# COMPACT_ATOMS: atom_id res chain seq x y z
N LEU A 1 21.97 -15.96 -20.46
CA LEU A 1 21.46 -14.67 -19.97
C LEU A 1 19.92 -14.63 -19.88
N ASP A 2 19.22 -15.60 -20.49
CA ASP A 2 17.76 -15.57 -20.62
C ASP A 2 16.98 -15.82 -19.33
N ASN A 3 17.62 -16.33 -18.27
CA ASN A 3 17.01 -16.65 -16.98
C ASN A 3 17.31 -15.60 -15.88
N LEU A 4 17.96 -14.48 -16.21
CA LEU A 4 18.18 -13.41 -15.26
C LEU A 4 16.90 -12.60 -15.07
N THR A 5 16.48 -12.42 -13.83
CA THR A 5 15.39 -11.51 -13.46
C THR A 5 15.77 -10.05 -13.68
N SER A 6 17.05 -9.74 -13.58
CA SER A 6 17.64 -8.41 -13.81
C SER A 6 17.62 -8.01 -15.28
N GLY A 7 17.36 -6.75 -15.53
CA GLY A 7 17.56 -6.12 -16.83
C GLY A 7 19.05 -5.87 -17.08
N VAL A 8 19.52 -6.28 -18.26
CA VAL A 8 20.89 -6.01 -18.71
C VAL A 8 20.84 -5.33 -20.07
N MET A 9 21.58 -4.24 -20.21
CA MET A 9 21.66 -3.45 -21.42
C MET A 9 23.12 -3.05 -21.69
N VAL A 10 23.54 -3.11 -22.93
CA VAL A 10 24.83 -2.57 -23.39
C VAL A 10 24.54 -1.35 -24.26
N LEU A 11 25.17 -0.23 -23.92
CA LEU A 11 25.07 1.02 -24.64
C LEU A 11 26.44 1.38 -25.25
N ASP A 12 26.43 2.16 -26.30
CA ASP A 12 27.63 2.88 -26.73
C ASP A 12 27.84 4.17 -25.91
N LYS A 13 28.91 4.90 -26.17
CA LYS A 13 29.22 6.19 -25.49
C LYS A 13 28.15 7.28 -25.71
N ASN A 14 27.36 7.19 -26.77
CA ASN A 14 26.31 8.15 -27.10
C ASN A 14 24.93 7.74 -26.58
N GLY A 15 24.86 6.63 -25.81
CA GLY A 15 23.62 6.08 -25.30
C GLY A 15 22.79 5.28 -26.32
N VAL A 16 23.42 4.80 -27.41
CA VAL A 16 22.78 3.92 -28.38
C VAL A 16 22.73 2.50 -27.82
N VAL A 17 21.56 1.89 -27.86
CA VAL A 17 21.33 0.51 -27.40
C VAL A 17 21.99 -0.48 -28.34
N LEU A 18 23.03 -1.17 -27.88
CA LEU A 18 23.76 -2.18 -28.66
C LEU A 18 23.18 -3.59 -28.47
N SER A 19 22.73 -3.90 -27.25
CA SER A 19 22.16 -5.20 -26.93
C SER A 19 21.33 -5.11 -25.65
N THR A 20 20.27 -5.93 -25.56
CA THR A 20 19.42 -6.04 -24.37
C THR A 20 19.08 -7.50 -24.07
N ASN A 21 18.76 -7.81 -22.81
CA ASN A 21 18.22 -9.11 -22.45
C ASN A 21 16.68 -9.05 -22.26
N PRO A 22 15.98 -10.20 -22.22
CA PRO A 22 14.53 -10.22 -21.96
C PRO A 22 14.14 -9.62 -20.60
N GLY A 23 15.04 -9.64 -19.60
CA GLY A 23 14.87 -8.99 -18.32
C GLY A 23 14.70 -7.48 -18.45
N ALA A 24 15.49 -6.83 -19.31
CA ALA A 24 15.41 -5.40 -19.56
C ALA A 24 14.02 -4.98 -20.09
N THR A 25 13.48 -5.74 -21.04
CA THR A 25 12.12 -5.51 -21.58
C THR A 25 11.05 -5.64 -20.49
N ARG A 26 11.19 -6.62 -19.59
CA ARG A 26 10.23 -6.83 -18.50
C ARG A 26 10.27 -5.70 -17.46
N VAL A 27 11.47 -5.33 -17.00
CA VAL A 27 11.65 -4.32 -15.96
C VAL A 27 11.24 -2.93 -16.46
N LEU A 28 11.68 -2.55 -17.66
CA LEU A 28 11.35 -1.23 -18.24
C LEU A 28 9.98 -1.18 -18.94
N ARG A 29 9.30 -2.33 -19.05
CA ARG A 29 7.98 -2.46 -19.70
C ARG A 29 7.96 -1.89 -21.13
N ALA A 30 9.08 -1.96 -21.83
CA ALA A 30 9.27 -1.43 -23.17
C ALA A 30 9.89 -2.50 -24.10
N PRO A 31 9.49 -2.59 -25.37
CA PRO A 31 9.99 -3.60 -26.31
C PRO A 31 11.39 -3.23 -26.81
N LEU A 32 12.39 -3.25 -25.93
CA LEU A 32 13.74 -2.74 -26.15
C LEU A 32 14.47 -3.39 -27.33
N ALA A 33 14.21 -4.67 -27.59
CA ALA A 33 14.80 -5.36 -28.74
C ALA A 33 14.45 -4.71 -30.10
N ALA A 34 13.31 -4.03 -30.19
CA ALA A 34 12.93 -3.27 -31.39
C ALA A 34 13.68 -1.93 -31.55
N TYR A 35 14.36 -1.49 -30.51
CA TYR A 35 15.08 -0.22 -30.47
C TYR A 35 16.62 -0.39 -30.43
N GLU A 36 17.12 -1.60 -30.68
CA GLU A 36 18.56 -1.80 -30.87
C GLU A 36 19.07 -0.97 -32.05
N GLY A 37 20.18 -0.28 -31.86
CA GLY A 37 20.72 0.69 -32.81
C GLY A 37 20.14 2.12 -32.67
N GLN A 38 19.17 2.36 -31.78
CA GLN A 38 18.62 3.68 -31.47
C GLN A 38 19.09 4.15 -30.09
N ARG A 39 19.01 5.46 -29.84
CA ARG A 39 19.39 6.01 -28.53
C ARG A 39 18.31 5.67 -27.50
N LEU A 40 18.74 5.35 -26.29
CA LEU A 40 17.80 5.05 -25.17
C LEU A 40 16.82 6.20 -24.89
N VAL A 41 17.25 7.44 -25.07
CA VAL A 41 16.41 8.65 -24.91
C VAL A 41 15.28 8.74 -25.96
N ASP A 42 15.43 8.08 -27.10
CA ASP A 42 14.45 8.12 -28.18
C ASP A 42 13.40 6.99 -28.04
N VAL A 43 13.57 6.11 -27.06
CA VAL A 43 12.60 5.03 -26.77
C VAL A 43 11.37 5.65 -26.09
N PRO A 44 10.15 5.44 -26.62
CA PRO A 44 8.94 5.99 -26.05
C PRO A 44 8.77 5.58 -24.58
N GLY A 45 8.51 6.56 -23.71
CA GLY A 45 8.35 6.37 -22.26
C GLY A 45 9.65 6.22 -21.48
N LEU A 46 10.83 6.22 -22.12
CA LEU A 46 12.12 6.09 -21.45
C LEU A 46 13.05 7.31 -21.65
N ALA A 47 12.54 8.42 -22.17
CA ALA A 47 13.36 9.60 -22.47
C ALA A 47 14.04 10.17 -21.20
N GLU A 48 13.30 10.33 -20.11
CA GLU A 48 13.83 10.81 -18.83
C GLU A 48 14.85 9.84 -18.24
N PHE A 49 14.54 8.54 -18.27
CA PHE A 49 15.47 7.51 -17.82
C PHE A 49 16.75 7.48 -18.66
N GLY A 50 16.63 7.54 -19.97
CA GLY A 50 17.78 7.59 -20.87
C GLY A 50 18.67 8.81 -20.64
N GLN A 51 18.10 9.98 -20.39
CA GLN A 51 18.84 11.18 -20.01
C GLN A 51 19.56 11.04 -18.67
N ALA A 52 18.85 10.52 -17.66
CA ALA A 52 19.42 10.33 -16.35
C ALA A 52 20.55 9.28 -16.34
N VAL A 53 20.40 8.18 -17.09
CA VAL A 53 21.46 7.17 -17.27
C VAL A 53 22.68 7.79 -17.98
N GLN A 54 22.47 8.59 -19.03
CA GLN A 54 23.57 9.27 -19.74
C GLN A 54 24.33 10.18 -18.77
N GLN A 55 23.63 11.00 -18.00
CA GLN A 55 24.22 11.88 -17.01
C GLN A 55 25.04 11.12 -15.96
N GLN A 56 24.52 9.99 -15.45
CA GLN A 56 25.25 9.14 -14.48
C GLN A 56 26.55 8.58 -15.08
N PHE A 57 26.56 8.20 -16.35
CA PHE A 57 27.78 7.74 -17.00
C PHE A 57 28.78 8.88 -17.22
N ASP A 58 28.33 10.06 -17.55
CA ASP A 58 29.19 11.22 -17.76
C ASP A 58 29.82 11.68 -16.43
N ASP A 59 29.05 11.72 -15.34
CA ASP A 59 29.53 12.02 -13.99
C ASP A 59 30.53 10.94 -13.52
N PHE A 60 30.20 9.66 -13.76
CA PHE A 60 31.06 8.53 -13.40
C PHE A 60 32.42 8.56 -14.13
N GLU A 61 32.48 9.03 -15.37
CA GLU A 61 33.74 9.10 -16.11
C GLU A 61 34.70 10.09 -15.45
N VAL A 62 34.20 11.19 -14.91
CA VAL A 62 34.97 12.18 -14.15
C VAL A 62 35.44 11.59 -12.83
N GLU A 63 34.56 10.94 -12.05
CA GLU A 63 34.88 10.32 -10.76
C GLU A 63 35.85 9.14 -10.89
N ARG A 64 35.71 8.33 -11.95
CA ARG A 64 36.60 7.21 -12.21
C ARG A 64 38.05 7.66 -12.40
N LEU A 65 38.26 8.77 -13.09
CA LEU A 65 39.59 9.33 -13.30
C LEU A 65 40.21 9.86 -12.00
N GLN A 66 39.39 10.30 -11.04
CA GLN A 66 39.83 10.87 -9.77
C GLN A 66 39.99 9.83 -8.66
N HIS A 67 39.08 8.84 -8.60
CA HIS A 67 38.94 7.95 -7.44
C HIS A 67 39.08 6.46 -7.78
N GLY A 68 39.26 6.08 -9.06
CA GLY A 68 39.45 4.69 -9.47
C GLY A 68 38.25 3.80 -9.30
N LEU A 69 37.03 4.35 -9.38
CA LEU A 69 35.79 3.58 -9.24
C LEU A 69 35.58 2.65 -10.42
N ASP A 70 35.10 1.43 -10.18
CA ASP A 70 34.84 0.43 -11.22
C ASP A 70 33.40 0.49 -11.76
N HIS A 71 32.45 1.02 -10.97
CA HIS A 71 31.04 1.13 -11.32
C HIS A 71 30.37 2.24 -10.52
N TRP A 72 29.21 2.69 -11.02
CA TRP A 72 28.27 3.54 -10.28
C TRP A 72 26.97 2.79 -9.96
N GLN A 73 26.24 3.23 -8.94
CA GLN A 73 24.90 2.74 -8.59
C GLN A 73 23.98 3.90 -8.27
N HIS A 74 22.78 3.87 -8.87
CA HIS A 74 21.76 4.89 -8.65
C HIS A 74 20.36 4.28 -8.67
N ALA A 75 19.43 4.85 -7.88
CA ALA A 75 18.02 4.47 -7.89
C ALA A 75 17.22 5.46 -8.74
N PHE A 76 16.34 4.93 -9.59
CA PHE A 76 15.47 5.72 -10.47
C PHE A 76 14.01 5.38 -10.18
N GLU A 77 13.15 6.39 -10.28
CA GLU A 77 11.70 6.22 -10.25
C GLU A 77 11.17 6.49 -11.66
N LEU A 78 10.63 5.46 -12.32
CA LEU A 78 10.09 5.56 -13.67
C LEU A 78 8.58 5.73 -13.60
N HIS A 79 8.08 6.80 -14.22
CA HIS A 79 6.66 7.01 -14.42
C HIS A 79 6.27 6.46 -15.80
N THR A 80 5.62 5.31 -15.83
CA THR A 80 5.12 4.75 -17.07
C THR A 80 3.89 5.55 -17.53
N SER A 81 4.04 6.30 -18.64
CA SER A 81 2.93 6.99 -19.29
C SER A 81 2.04 5.98 -20.01
N GLY A 82 1.15 5.29 -19.26
CA GLY A 82 0.13 4.40 -19.79
C GLY A 82 -1.25 5.04 -19.65
N GLU A 83 -2.10 4.96 -20.67
CA GLU A 83 -3.51 5.32 -20.61
C GLU A 83 -4.25 4.32 -19.69
N GLY A 84 -4.20 4.54 -18.38
CA GLY A 84 -4.88 3.73 -17.38
C GLY A 84 -4.82 4.37 -16.00
N LEU A 85 -5.83 4.11 -15.17
CA LEU A 85 -6.07 4.68 -13.84
C LEU A 85 -5.01 4.35 -12.76
N SER A 86 -3.89 3.70 -13.11
CA SER A 86 -2.78 3.40 -12.19
C SER A 86 -1.47 3.92 -12.80
N GLN A 87 -1.02 5.08 -12.35
CA GLN A 87 0.36 5.52 -12.50
C GLN A 87 1.22 4.72 -11.52
N ASP A 88 1.49 3.46 -11.82
CA ASP A 88 2.42 2.65 -11.02
C ASP A 88 3.84 3.09 -11.35
N ALA A 89 4.43 3.90 -10.49
CA ALA A 89 5.84 4.22 -10.55
C ALA A 89 6.66 2.94 -10.33
N VAL A 90 7.56 2.62 -11.26
CA VAL A 90 8.50 1.50 -11.15
C VAL A 90 9.77 2.03 -10.50
N ASN A 91 10.13 1.50 -9.34
CA ASN A 91 11.39 1.82 -8.68
C ASN A 91 12.46 0.83 -9.14
N ILE A 92 13.51 1.33 -9.77
CA ILE A 92 14.64 0.50 -10.20
C ILE A 92 15.93 0.95 -9.55
N VAL A 93 16.79 0.00 -9.24
CA VAL A 93 18.19 0.27 -8.93
C VAL A 93 19.04 -0.13 -10.13
N ALA A 94 19.82 0.80 -10.65
CA ALA A 94 20.71 0.55 -11.78
C ALA A 94 22.18 0.68 -11.37
N ARG A 95 23.01 -0.15 -11.99
CA ARG A 95 24.46 -0.13 -11.87
C ARG A 95 25.03 -0.01 -13.26
N GLY A 96 25.95 0.92 -13.46
CA GLY A 96 26.65 1.13 -14.71
C GLY A 96 28.14 0.92 -14.56
N ALA A 97 28.74 0.28 -15.56
CA ALA A 97 30.17 0.07 -15.64
C ALA A 97 30.68 0.31 -17.08
N GLN A 98 31.94 0.75 -17.19
CA GLN A 98 32.59 0.91 -18.49
C GLN A 98 33.17 -0.43 -18.94
N LEU A 99 32.89 -0.82 -20.18
CA LEU A 99 33.46 -2.00 -20.84
C LEU A 99 34.63 -1.58 -21.77
N PRO A 100 35.49 -2.52 -22.17
CA PRO A 100 36.47 -2.27 -23.20
C PRO A 100 35.84 -1.78 -24.52
N GLY A 101 36.48 -0.86 -25.21
CA GLY A 101 35.97 -0.31 -26.50
C GLY A 101 34.90 0.78 -26.31
N GLU A 102 34.93 1.50 -25.19
CA GLU A 102 33.99 2.59 -24.87
C GLU A 102 32.52 2.18 -24.75
N ALA A 103 32.23 0.87 -24.71
CA ALA A 103 30.88 0.40 -24.43
C ALA A 103 30.54 0.54 -22.93
N ARG A 104 29.27 0.74 -22.62
CA ARG A 104 28.72 0.94 -21.27
C ARG A 104 27.79 -0.20 -20.91
N LEU A 105 28.05 -0.89 -19.81
CA LEU A 105 27.16 -1.92 -19.28
C LEU A 105 26.19 -1.27 -18.27
N LEU A 106 24.92 -1.52 -18.43
CA LEU A 106 23.88 -1.13 -17.50
C LEU A 106 23.15 -2.40 -17.02
N VAL A 107 23.15 -2.63 -15.72
CA VAL A 107 22.38 -3.70 -15.06
C VAL A 107 21.40 -3.05 -14.11
N PHE A 108 20.15 -3.47 -14.14
CA PHE A 108 19.12 -2.89 -13.29
C PHE A 108 18.07 -3.90 -12.83
N ASP A 109 17.57 -3.67 -11.63
CA ASP A 109 16.59 -4.51 -10.95
C ASP A 109 15.37 -3.69 -10.57
N ASP A 110 14.18 -4.29 -10.73
CA ASP A 110 12.94 -3.75 -10.19
C ASP A 110 12.92 -4.00 -8.67
N ILE A 111 12.93 -2.91 -7.91
CA ILE A 111 12.86 -2.94 -6.44
C ILE A 111 11.52 -2.41 -5.90
N SER A 112 10.49 -2.29 -6.76
CA SER A 112 9.20 -1.70 -6.39
C SER A 112 8.53 -2.45 -5.24
N GLU A 113 8.59 -3.78 -5.24
CA GLU A 113 8.05 -4.60 -4.13
C GLU A 113 8.81 -4.34 -2.82
N ILE A 114 10.15 -4.22 -2.89
CA ILE A 114 10.99 -3.97 -1.71
C ILE A 114 10.68 -2.59 -1.14
N VAL A 115 10.62 -1.56 -1.99
CA VAL A 115 10.32 -0.18 -1.60
C VAL A 115 8.91 -0.08 -1.01
N SER A 116 7.92 -0.74 -1.64
CA SER A 116 6.54 -0.80 -1.16
C SER A 116 6.45 -1.48 0.21
N ALA A 117 7.13 -2.61 0.39
CA ALA A 117 7.18 -3.32 1.66
C ALA A 117 7.82 -2.48 2.78
N GLN A 118 8.93 -1.80 2.48
CA GLN A 118 9.59 -0.90 3.43
C GLN A 118 8.72 0.31 3.79
N ARG A 119 8.05 0.93 2.81
CA ARG A 119 7.09 2.02 3.06
C ARG A 119 5.93 1.55 3.93
N ALA A 120 5.35 0.39 3.63
CA ALA A 120 4.26 -0.18 4.42
C ALA A 120 4.70 -0.48 5.87
N GLN A 121 5.89 -1.02 6.07
CA GLN A 121 6.45 -1.28 7.40
C GLN A 121 6.67 0.01 8.19
N ALA A 122 7.31 1.03 7.57
CA ALA A 122 7.52 2.32 8.20
C ALA A 122 6.20 3.01 8.56
N TRP A 123 5.21 2.95 7.66
CA TRP A 123 3.86 3.47 7.90
C TRP A 123 3.15 2.76 9.05
N GLY A 124 3.27 1.43 9.12
CA GLY A 124 2.72 0.63 10.21
C GLY A 124 3.30 1.00 11.59
N GLU A 125 4.60 1.30 11.66
CA GLU A 125 5.23 1.75 12.90
C GLU A 125 4.76 3.15 13.32
N VAL A 126 4.71 4.09 12.38
CA VAL A 126 4.21 5.45 12.62
C VAL A 126 2.75 5.41 13.08
N ALA A 127 1.90 4.66 12.40
CA ALA A 127 0.48 4.53 12.75
C ALA A 127 0.28 3.91 14.14
N ARG A 128 1.07 2.89 14.49
CA ARG A 128 1.03 2.29 15.83
C ARG A 128 1.40 3.32 16.91
N ARG A 129 2.46 4.07 16.70
CA ARG A 129 2.90 5.10 17.64
C ARG A 129 1.85 6.20 17.80
N LEU A 130 1.34 6.73 16.68
CA LEU A 130 0.28 7.74 16.68
C LEU A 130 -0.99 7.22 17.38
N ALA A 131 -1.39 5.97 17.13
CA ALA A 131 -2.54 5.37 17.80
C ALA A 131 -2.37 5.36 19.32
N HIS A 132 -1.19 5.02 19.83
CA HIS A 132 -0.90 5.08 21.26
C HIS A 132 -0.90 6.52 21.80
N GLU A 133 -0.27 7.45 21.10
CA GLU A 133 -0.19 8.86 21.50
C GLU A 133 -1.56 9.56 21.48
N ILE A 134 -2.48 9.17 20.59
CA ILE A 134 -3.87 9.68 20.57
C ILE A 134 -4.73 9.03 21.66
N LYS A 135 -4.58 7.72 21.91
CA LYS A 135 -5.36 7.05 22.98
C LYS A 135 -5.03 7.57 24.37
N ASN A 136 -3.79 7.95 24.63
CA ASN A 136 -3.32 8.40 25.93
C ASN A 136 -4.13 9.59 26.49
N PRO A 137 -4.43 10.67 25.75
CA PRO A 137 -5.25 11.77 26.26
C PRO A 137 -6.76 11.43 26.28
N LEU A 138 -7.24 10.50 25.46
CA LEU A 138 -8.67 10.17 25.39
C LEU A 138 -9.17 9.48 26.66
N THR A 139 -8.38 8.60 27.26
CA THR A 139 -8.74 7.91 28.50
C THR A 139 -8.96 8.87 29.67
N PRO A 140 -8.05 9.82 30.00
CA PRO A 140 -8.32 10.78 31.08
C PRO A 140 -9.46 11.76 30.77
N ILE A 141 -9.74 12.08 29.48
CA ILE A 141 -10.90 12.88 29.10
C ILE A 141 -12.20 12.15 29.47
N GLN A 142 -12.32 10.87 29.06
CA GLN A 142 -13.47 10.04 29.41
C GLN A 142 -13.67 9.93 30.93
N LEU A 143 -12.61 9.55 31.63
CA LEU A 143 -12.65 9.41 33.09
C LEU A 143 -13.02 10.72 33.81
N SER A 144 -12.60 11.86 33.27
CA SER A 144 -12.95 13.18 33.84
C SER A 144 -14.41 13.50 33.62
N ALA A 145 -14.97 13.20 32.44
CA ALA A 145 -16.39 13.38 32.15
C ALA A 145 -17.26 12.50 33.05
N GLU A 146 -16.95 11.20 33.14
CA GLU A 146 -17.64 10.25 34.00
C GLU A 146 -17.57 10.64 35.51
N ARG A 147 -16.41 11.13 35.93
CA ARG A 147 -16.24 11.63 37.31
C ARG A 147 -17.06 12.88 37.58
N LEU A 148 -17.23 13.80 36.63
CA LEU A 148 -18.10 14.95 36.74
C LEU A 148 -19.55 14.53 36.95
N GLU A 149 -20.05 13.60 36.11
CA GLU A 149 -21.40 13.06 36.25
C GLU A 149 -21.60 12.42 37.60
N MET A 150 -20.72 11.50 38.01
CA MET A 150 -20.81 10.80 39.29
C MET A 150 -20.79 11.76 40.50
N LYS A 151 -20.03 12.89 40.44
CA LYS A 151 -19.93 13.83 41.55
C LYS A 151 -21.07 14.82 41.63
N LEU A 152 -21.66 15.20 40.49
CA LEU A 152 -22.68 16.25 40.41
C LEU A 152 -24.10 15.68 40.32
N SER A 153 -24.31 14.45 39.91
CA SER A 153 -25.60 13.79 39.84
C SER A 153 -26.29 13.79 41.21
N GLY A 154 -27.55 14.22 41.20
CA GLY A 154 -28.36 14.42 42.42
C GLY A 154 -27.96 15.61 43.29
N LYS A 155 -27.00 16.45 42.86
CA LYS A 155 -26.54 17.65 43.60
C LYS A 155 -26.80 18.96 42.88
N VAL A 156 -27.25 18.89 41.64
CA VAL A 156 -27.64 20.07 40.82
C VAL A 156 -29.15 20.08 40.62
N ALA A 157 -29.71 21.21 40.16
CA ALA A 157 -31.15 21.29 39.92
C ALA A 157 -31.52 20.39 38.73
N PRO A 158 -32.77 19.88 38.61
CA PRO A 158 -33.17 18.90 37.61
C PRO A 158 -32.92 19.31 36.16
N ALA A 159 -33.00 20.60 35.85
CA ALA A 159 -32.71 21.14 34.52
C ALA A 159 -31.22 21.06 34.18
N GLU A 160 -30.34 21.38 35.13
CA GLU A 160 -28.88 21.29 34.99
C GLU A 160 -28.42 19.84 34.98
N GLU A 161 -29.09 18.94 35.69
CA GLU A 161 -28.77 17.51 35.69
C GLU A 161 -29.02 16.90 34.31
N ALA A 162 -30.12 17.25 33.64
CA ALA A 162 -30.39 16.81 32.28
C ALA A 162 -29.31 17.29 31.28
N ILE A 163 -28.83 18.52 31.44
CA ILE A 163 -27.73 19.06 30.63
C ILE A 163 -26.42 18.33 30.92
N LEU A 164 -26.11 18.10 32.22
CA LEU A 164 -24.90 17.39 32.65
C LEU A 164 -24.84 15.97 32.01
N VAL A 165 -25.88 15.17 32.21
CA VAL A 165 -25.97 13.80 31.71
C VAL A 165 -25.83 13.77 30.17
N LYS A 166 -26.55 14.65 29.47
CA LYS A 166 -26.48 14.75 28.01
C LYS A 166 -25.08 15.13 27.55
N SER A 167 -24.44 16.10 28.20
CA SER A 167 -23.11 16.58 27.83
C SER A 167 -22.04 15.52 28.08
N VAL A 168 -22.07 14.84 29.22
CA VAL A 168 -21.14 13.77 29.55
C VAL A 168 -21.29 12.61 28.56
N ARG A 169 -22.53 12.20 28.27
CA ARG A 169 -22.81 11.16 27.30
C ARG A 169 -22.24 11.52 25.92
N THR A 170 -22.46 12.74 25.45
CA THR A 170 -21.90 13.23 24.20
C THR A 170 -20.36 13.14 24.18
N ILE A 171 -19.69 13.55 25.28
CA ILE A 171 -18.22 13.47 25.38
C ILE A 171 -17.76 12.03 25.32
N VAL A 172 -18.37 11.12 26.07
CA VAL A 172 -18.02 9.68 26.10
C VAL A 172 -18.22 9.07 24.73
N ASP A 173 -19.36 9.31 24.06
CA ASP A 173 -19.66 8.80 22.72
C ASP A 173 -18.62 9.27 21.69
N GLN A 174 -18.21 10.56 21.75
CA GLN A 174 -17.18 11.10 20.87
C GLN A 174 -15.79 10.51 21.15
N VAL A 175 -15.43 10.33 22.43
CA VAL A 175 -14.16 9.67 22.80
C VAL A 175 -14.13 8.23 22.27
N ASP A 176 -15.22 7.49 22.39
CA ASP A 176 -15.29 6.11 21.91
C ASP A 176 -15.29 6.04 20.36
N ALA A 177 -15.93 7.01 19.68
CA ALA A 177 -15.81 7.15 18.23
C ALA A 177 -14.37 7.42 17.80
N MET A 178 -13.65 8.32 18.48
CA MET A 178 -12.23 8.58 18.20
C MET A 178 -11.35 7.36 18.45
N LYS A 179 -11.59 6.60 19.52
CA LYS A 179 -10.87 5.35 19.79
C LYS A 179 -11.08 4.31 18.69
N ARG A 180 -12.30 4.20 18.15
CA ARG A 180 -12.59 3.31 17.01
C ARG A 180 -11.81 3.74 15.77
N LEU A 181 -11.89 5.00 15.35
CA LEU A 181 -11.14 5.54 14.21
C LEU A 181 -9.63 5.32 14.32
N VAL A 182 -9.07 5.54 15.51
CA VAL A 182 -7.64 5.31 15.77
C VAL A 182 -7.27 3.83 15.66
N ASN A 183 -8.14 2.92 16.10
CA ASN A 183 -7.91 1.48 15.94
C ASN A 183 -7.96 1.08 14.46
N GLU A 184 -8.96 1.53 13.72
CA GLU A 184 -9.10 1.28 12.28
C GLU A 184 -7.90 1.79 11.50
N PHE A 185 -7.43 3.02 11.81
CA PHE A 185 -6.22 3.58 11.21
C PHE A 185 -4.97 2.71 11.48
N ARG A 186 -4.79 2.27 12.73
CA ARG A 186 -3.70 1.35 13.09
C ARG A 186 -3.77 0.04 12.33
N ASP A 187 -4.96 -0.54 12.23
CA ASP A 187 -5.18 -1.84 11.60
C ASP A 187 -5.02 -1.75 10.07
N TYR A 188 -5.46 -0.64 9.46
CA TYR A 188 -5.20 -0.32 8.05
C TYR A 188 -3.71 -0.20 7.73
N ALA A 189 -2.95 0.50 8.57
CA ALA A 189 -1.51 0.68 8.39
C ALA A 189 -0.69 -0.60 8.65
N ARG A 190 -1.30 -1.65 9.19
CA ARG A 190 -0.65 -2.92 9.57
C ARG A 190 -0.93 -4.04 8.57
N LEU A 191 -1.54 -3.74 7.41
CA LEU A 191 -1.84 -4.79 6.43
C LEU A 191 -0.55 -5.54 6.06
N PRO A 192 -0.38 -6.80 6.51
CA PRO A 192 0.76 -7.62 6.11
C PRO A 192 0.64 -7.94 4.62
N ALA A 193 1.78 -8.23 3.99
CA ALA A 193 1.76 -8.77 2.64
C ALA A 193 0.79 -9.97 2.58
N ALA A 194 -0.07 -10.00 1.56
CA ALA A 194 -1.08 -11.04 1.44
C ALA A 194 -0.43 -12.44 1.28
N ASP A 195 -0.82 -13.40 2.13
CA ASP A 195 -0.42 -14.81 2.01
C ASP A 195 -1.39 -15.51 1.03
N LEU A 196 -1.08 -15.44 -0.27
CA LEU A 196 -1.93 -15.93 -1.33
C LEU A 196 -1.93 -17.45 -1.42
N LYS A 197 -3.01 -18.08 -0.94
CA LYS A 197 -3.27 -19.54 -1.00
C LYS A 197 -4.51 -19.84 -1.84
N ALA A 198 -4.69 -21.11 -2.21
CA ALA A 198 -5.95 -21.56 -2.79
C ALA A 198 -7.04 -21.51 -1.70
N VAL A 199 -8.08 -20.72 -1.89
CA VAL A 199 -9.17 -20.49 -0.94
C VAL A 199 -10.50 -20.84 -1.61
N ASP A 200 -11.31 -21.66 -0.94
CA ASP A 200 -12.71 -21.87 -1.28
C ASP A 200 -13.51 -20.67 -0.76
N LEU A 201 -13.92 -19.80 -1.72
CA LEU A 201 -14.63 -18.58 -1.39
C LEU A 201 -16.01 -18.86 -0.79
N ASN A 202 -16.72 -19.89 -1.29
CA ASN A 202 -18.04 -20.23 -0.80
C ASN A 202 -18.00 -20.71 0.66
N ALA A 203 -17.04 -21.57 0.99
CA ALA A 203 -16.83 -22.01 2.36
C ALA A 203 -16.50 -20.83 3.28
N LEU A 204 -15.59 -19.94 2.84
CA LEU A 204 -15.20 -18.77 3.61
C LEU A 204 -16.37 -17.82 3.89
N VAL A 205 -17.18 -17.53 2.86
CA VAL A 205 -18.38 -16.68 3.00
C VAL A 205 -19.38 -17.31 3.96
N SER A 206 -19.63 -18.62 3.82
CA SER A 206 -20.55 -19.35 4.70
C SER A 206 -20.11 -19.32 6.16
N ASP A 207 -18.81 -19.50 6.44
CA ASP A 207 -18.24 -19.40 7.78
C ASP A 207 -18.46 -18.03 8.40
N VAL A 208 -18.23 -16.95 7.62
CA VAL A 208 -18.43 -15.57 8.10
C VAL A 208 -19.91 -15.31 8.37
N LEU A 209 -20.80 -15.72 7.47
CA LEU A 209 -22.25 -15.51 7.61
C LEU A 209 -22.83 -16.21 8.84
N GLN A 210 -22.28 -17.37 9.26
CA GLN A 210 -22.69 -18.03 10.50
C GLN A 210 -22.54 -17.14 11.74
N LEU A 211 -21.56 -16.24 11.76
CA LEU A 211 -21.36 -15.29 12.86
C LEU A 211 -22.47 -14.22 12.94
N TYR A 212 -23.15 -13.99 11.82
CA TYR A 212 -24.24 -13.00 11.70
C TYR A 212 -25.65 -13.65 11.71
N ALA A 213 -25.73 -14.96 11.71
CA ALA A 213 -26.99 -15.72 11.71
C ALA A 213 -27.55 -15.88 13.12
N ALA A 214 -27.73 -14.79 13.87
CA ALA A 214 -28.40 -14.84 15.16
C ALA A 214 -29.94 -14.92 14.95
N GLU A 215 -30.64 -15.77 15.75
CA GLU A 215 -32.11 -15.98 15.64
C GLU A 215 -32.94 -14.68 15.81
N ASN A 216 -32.37 -13.60 16.35
CA ASN A 216 -32.98 -12.29 16.54
C ASN A 216 -32.25 -11.17 15.80
N ALA A 217 -31.55 -11.45 14.70
CA ALA A 217 -30.90 -10.42 13.91
C ALA A 217 -31.94 -9.43 13.36
N PRO A 218 -31.76 -8.11 13.52
CA PRO A 218 -32.72 -7.10 13.04
C PRO A 218 -32.84 -7.07 11.52
N ILE A 219 -31.94 -7.73 10.81
CA ILE A 219 -31.86 -7.74 9.35
C ILE A 219 -31.76 -9.18 8.87
N ALA A 220 -32.63 -9.54 7.90
CA ALA A 220 -32.59 -10.84 7.26
C ALA A 220 -31.46 -10.90 6.23
N LEU A 221 -30.50 -11.81 6.42
CA LEU A 221 -29.43 -12.08 5.47
C LEU A 221 -29.89 -13.16 4.47
N ARG A 222 -29.80 -12.86 3.18
CA ARG A 222 -30.00 -13.83 2.12
C ARG A 222 -28.66 -14.09 1.42
N CYS A 223 -28.30 -15.37 1.33
CA CYS A 223 -27.05 -15.81 0.71
C CYS A 223 -27.36 -16.64 -0.54
N GLU A 224 -26.78 -16.25 -1.67
CA GLU A 224 -26.85 -16.98 -2.94
C GLU A 224 -25.41 -17.21 -3.44
N LEU A 225 -24.92 -18.46 -3.36
CA LEU A 225 -23.58 -18.84 -3.78
C LEU A 225 -23.66 -19.71 -5.04
N ASP A 226 -22.76 -19.47 -6.00
CA ASP A 226 -22.62 -20.36 -7.16
C ASP A 226 -21.77 -21.56 -6.78
N GLU A 227 -22.36 -22.76 -6.75
CA GLU A 227 -21.67 -24.00 -6.42
C GLU A 227 -20.49 -24.34 -7.35
N ARG A 228 -20.45 -23.71 -8.54
CA ARG A 228 -19.38 -23.90 -9.52
C ARG A 228 -18.23 -22.90 -9.37
N CYS A 229 -18.23 -22.06 -8.33
CA CYS A 229 -17.16 -21.12 -8.08
C CYS A 229 -15.83 -21.87 -7.84
N PRO A 230 -14.80 -21.68 -8.69
CA PRO A 230 -13.53 -22.35 -8.49
C PRO A 230 -12.77 -21.71 -7.33
N PRO A 231 -11.83 -22.47 -6.69
CA PRO A 231 -10.93 -21.90 -5.69
C PRO A 231 -10.18 -20.70 -6.26
N ILE A 232 -10.09 -19.61 -5.49
CA ILE A 232 -9.37 -18.39 -5.84
C ILE A 232 -8.01 -18.34 -5.13
N ARG A 233 -7.03 -17.63 -5.71
CA ARG A 233 -5.78 -17.31 -5.02
C ARG A 233 -5.96 -16.03 -4.20
N ALA A 234 -6.09 -16.18 -2.88
CA ALA A 234 -6.34 -15.07 -1.99
C ALA A 234 -5.74 -15.34 -0.59
N ASP A 235 -5.65 -14.29 0.21
CA ASP A 235 -5.41 -14.40 1.65
C ASP A 235 -6.78 -14.55 2.35
N ALA A 236 -7.03 -15.72 2.92
CA ALA A 236 -8.30 -16.03 3.56
C ALA A 236 -8.64 -15.09 4.73
N GLN A 237 -7.63 -14.58 5.44
CA GLN A 237 -7.83 -13.67 6.56
C GLN A 237 -8.22 -12.27 6.07
N GLN A 238 -7.58 -11.78 5.02
CA GLN A 238 -7.92 -10.48 4.42
C GLN A 238 -9.31 -10.49 3.77
N ILE A 239 -9.67 -11.58 3.05
CA ILE A 239 -11.03 -11.72 2.48
C ILE A 239 -12.07 -11.80 3.58
N ARG A 240 -11.83 -12.54 4.66
CA ARG A 240 -12.71 -12.59 5.84
C ARG A 240 -12.95 -11.20 6.42
N GLN A 241 -11.91 -10.39 6.54
CA GLN A 241 -12.00 -9.00 7.02
C GLN A 241 -12.84 -8.12 6.08
N VAL A 242 -12.66 -8.27 4.76
CA VAL A 242 -13.47 -7.52 3.76
C VAL A 242 -14.95 -7.86 3.92
N ILE A 243 -15.29 -9.15 3.98
CA ILE A 243 -16.68 -9.61 4.13
C ILE A 243 -17.28 -9.07 5.44
N HIS A 244 -16.55 -9.16 6.55
CA HIS A 244 -16.97 -8.64 7.84
C HIS A 244 -17.27 -7.13 7.78
N ASN A 245 -16.35 -6.34 7.21
CA ASN A 245 -16.52 -4.88 7.07
C ASN A 245 -17.74 -4.53 6.21
N LEU A 246 -17.97 -5.26 5.10
CA LEU A 246 -19.13 -5.02 4.24
C LEU A 246 -20.45 -5.35 4.94
N LEU A 247 -20.50 -6.46 5.68
CA LEU A 247 -21.68 -6.84 6.46
C LEU A 247 -21.96 -5.84 7.58
N GLN A 248 -20.94 -5.38 8.29
CA GLN A 248 -21.08 -4.38 9.34
C GLN A 248 -21.61 -3.06 8.77
N ASN A 249 -21.05 -2.58 7.66
CA ASN A 249 -21.52 -1.37 6.98
C ASN A 249 -22.98 -1.49 6.52
N ALA A 250 -23.37 -2.68 6.04
CA ALA A 250 -24.73 -2.93 5.62
C ALA A 250 -25.72 -2.94 6.81
N GLN A 251 -25.31 -3.53 7.95
CA GLN A 251 -26.12 -3.48 9.19
C GLN A 251 -26.27 -2.06 9.71
N ASP A 252 -25.18 -1.31 9.82
CA ASP A 252 -25.21 0.08 10.30
C ASP A 252 -26.11 0.96 9.41
N ALA A 253 -26.04 0.78 8.08
CA ALA A 253 -26.90 1.50 7.14
C ALA A 253 -28.38 1.13 7.27
N ALA A 254 -28.69 -0.15 7.46
CA ALA A 254 -30.07 -0.61 7.61
C ALA A 254 -30.68 -0.21 8.95
N GLU A 255 -29.92 -0.21 10.03
CA GLU A 255 -30.34 0.31 11.35
C GLU A 255 -30.63 1.83 11.26
N ALA A 256 -29.75 2.58 10.59
CA ALA A 256 -29.98 4.02 10.37
C ALA A 256 -31.28 4.29 9.58
N ALA A 257 -31.56 3.47 8.55
CA ALA A 257 -32.79 3.60 7.76
C ALA A 257 -34.07 3.18 8.52
N ALA A 258 -33.96 2.30 9.52
CA ALA A 258 -35.09 1.87 10.33
C ALA A 258 -35.49 2.88 11.42
N HIS A 259 -34.60 3.83 11.76
CA HIS A 259 -34.79 4.84 12.80
C HIS A 259 -35.02 6.27 12.25
N GLY A 260 -34.97 6.46 10.93
CA GLY A 260 -35.28 7.72 10.21
C GLY A 260 -36.62 7.70 9.54
#